data_40b8b78fae7822abe775ab3eb7aa4d66
#
_entry.id   40b8b78fae7822abe775ab3eb7aa4d66
#
_cell.length_a   1.000
_cell.length_b   1.000
_cell.length_c   1.000
_cell.angle_alpha   90.00
_cell.angle_beta   90.00
_cell.angle_gamma   90.00
#
_symmetry.space_group_name_H-M   'P 1'
#
loop_
_entity.id
_entity.type
_entity.pdbx_description
1 polymer ?
#
loop_
_entity_poly.entity_id
_entity_poly.type
_entity_poly.pdbx_seq_one_letter_code
_entity_poly.pdbx_strand_id
1 'polypeptide(L)'
;MTTPLLLSPIEARVLATLMEKARTVPDSYPLTLNSLVLGCNQKTSRDPLMDLTDADVAAALESLREASLVHETSGGRTTRYTHNFQRGVGVPEQSAVLLGLLMLRGPQTAAELRLNSERWYKFADVSSVEGFLEELQDRSEDKGGPLTVKLPRAPGAREQRWAHLLCGPVDLASPATGQQAAAHGTTADRLERLETEVAELRAILEKLHQELGLSPFGQK
;
A
#
# COMPACT_ATOMS: atom_id res chain seq x y z
N MET A 1 27.47 9.46 -11.69
CA MET A 1 26.27 8.75 -12.15
C MET A 1 25.67 8.08 -10.94
N THR A 2 24.48 8.46 -10.54
CA THR A 2 23.78 7.87 -9.40
C THR A 2 23.14 6.57 -9.87
N THR A 3 23.47 5.44 -9.24
CA THR A 3 22.83 4.16 -9.57
C THR A 3 21.34 4.23 -9.27
N PRO A 4 20.46 3.77 -10.17
CA PRO A 4 19.03 3.72 -9.90
C PRO A 4 18.74 2.92 -8.63
N LEU A 5 17.89 3.44 -7.77
CA LEU A 5 17.44 2.71 -6.59
C LEU A 5 16.50 1.59 -7.03
N LEU A 6 16.87 0.35 -6.76
CA LEU A 6 16.07 -0.83 -7.04
C LEU A 6 15.81 -1.59 -5.73
N LEU A 7 14.53 -1.73 -5.37
CA LEU A 7 14.07 -2.42 -4.19
C LEU A 7 13.43 -3.76 -4.56
N SER A 8 13.58 -4.76 -3.71
CA SER A 8 12.72 -5.93 -3.77
C SER A 8 11.27 -5.56 -3.34
N PRO A 9 10.26 -6.37 -3.69
CA PRO A 9 8.89 -6.14 -3.24
C PRO A 9 8.74 -6.12 -1.70
N ILE A 10 9.56 -6.89 -0.98
CA ILE A 10 9.57 -6.92 0.48
C ILE A 10 10.16 -5.63 1.04
N GLU A 11 11.28 -5.17 0.51
CA GLU A 11 11.90 -3.89 0.91
C GLU A 11 10.97 -2.70 0.66
N ALA A 12 10.31 -2.66 -0.49
CA ALA A 12 9.32 -1.64 -0.80
C ALA A 12 8.15 -1.65 0.20
N ARG A 13 7.64 -2.85 0.57
CA ARG A 13 6.60 -3.01 1.58
C ARG A 13 7.04 -2.52 2.95
N VAL A 14 8.21 -2.92 3.41
CA VAL A 14 8.78 -2.53 4.71
C VAL A 14 8.98 -1.02 4.77
N LEU A 15 9.62 -0.45 3.78
CA LEU A 15 9.92 0.98 3.70
C LEU A 15 8.63 1.82 3.67
N ALA A 16 7.68 1.47 2.82
CA ALA A 16 6.40 2.18 2.71
C ALA A 16 5.54 2.02 3.98
N THR A 17 5.64 0.90 4.68
CA THR A 17 4.98 0.72 5.99
C THR A 17 5.58 1.65 7.03
N LEU A 18 6.89 1.82 7.09
CA LEU A 18 7.54 2.80 7.96
C LEU A 18 7.08 4.23 7.63
N MET A 19 7.02 4.58 6.35
CA MET A 19 6.53 5.89 5.87
C MET A 19 5.08 6.14 6.29
N GLU A 20 4.20 5.13 6.12
CA GLU A 20 2.80 5.20 6.55
C GLU A 20 2.70 5.46 8.05
N LYS A 21 3.36 4.64 8.87
CA LYS A 21 3.21 4.69 10.33
C LYS A 21 3.81 5.95 10.93
N ALA A 22 4.85 6.52 10.33
CA ALA A 22 5.38 7.82 10.73
C ALA A 22 4.32 8.94 10.68
N ARG A 23 3.33 8.83 9.80
CA ARG A 23 2.27 9.82 9.59
C ARG A 23 0.97 9.47 10.30
N THR A 24 0.62 8.20 10.33
CA THR A 24 -0.70 7.75 10.79
C THR A 24 -0.74 7.37 12.27
N VAL A 25 0.39 7.00 12.86
CA VAL A 25 0.53 6.60 14.26
C VAL A 25 1.84 7.14 14.89
N PRO A 26 2.05 8.47 14.92
CA PRO A 26 3.31 9.08 15.36
C PRO A 26 3.69 8.70 16.81
N ASP A 27 2.71 8.48 17.68
CA ASP A 27 2.96 8.10 19.09
C ASP A 27 3.63 6.73 19.23
N SER A 28 3.44 5.84 18.26
CA SER A 28 4.07 4.52 18.22
C SER A 28 5.34 4.46 17.39
N TYR A 29 5.69 5.56 16.73
CA TYR A 29 6.88 5.67 15.88
C TYR A 29 8.05 6.25 16.68
N PRO A 30 9.28 5.73 16.52
CA PRO A 30 9.79 4.70 15.63
C PRO A 30 9.30 3.28 15.94
N LEU A 31 9.16 2.41 14.91
CA LEU A 31 8.58 1.09 15.04
C LEU A 31 9.59 0.03 15.51
N THR A 32 9.13 -0.92 16.33
CA THR A 32 9.85 -2.17 16.60
C THR A 32 9.67 -3.14 15.42
N LEU A 33 10.53 -4.18 15.33
CA LEU A 33 10.41 -5.24 14.31
C LEU A 33 9.00 -5.85 14.31
N ASN A 34 8.52 -6.29 15.46
CA ASN A 34 7.19 -6.90 15.57
C ASN A 34 6.06 -5.97 15.10
N SER A 35 6.08 -4.68 15.50
CA SER A 35 5.10 -3.69 15.02
C SER A 35 5.17 -3.49 13.50
N LEU A 36 6.36 -3.58 12.93
CA LEU A 36 6.58 -3.43 11.50
C LEU A 36 6.06 -4.66 10.72
N VAL A 37 6.34 -5.89 11.20
CA VAL A 37 5.79 -7.13 10.63
C VAL A 37 4.26 -7.08 10.60
N LEU A 38 3.63 -6.73 11.72
CA LEU A 38 2.18 -6.55 11.78
C LEU A 38 1.68 -5.48 10.79
N GLY A 39 2.42 -4.39 10.63
CA GLY A 39 2.11 -3.32 9.68
C GLY A 39 2.24 -3.77 8.22
N CYS A 40 3.22 -4.59 7.88
CA CYS A 40 3.43 -5.14 6.54
C CYS A 40 2.33 -6.13 6.14
N ASN A 41 1.88 -6.96 7.10
CA ASN A 41 0.91 -8.03 6.90
C ASN A 41 -0.56 -7.59 7.09
N GLN A 42 -0.83 -6.28 7.19
CA GLN A 42 -2.20 -5.78 7.28
C GLN A 42 -3.04 -6.25 6.09
N LYS A 43 -4.28 -6.68 6.35
CA LYS A 43 -5.22 -7.14 5.31
C LYS A 43 -5.90 -6.01 4.55
N THR A 44 -5.77 -4.78 5.02
CA THR A 44 -6.35 -3.59 4.40
C THR A 44 -5.26 -2.63 3.95
N SER A 45 -5.49 -1.89 2.87
CA SER A 45 -4.54 -0.91 2.34
C SER A 45 -3.19 -1.50 1.92
N ARG A 46 -3.20 -2.75 1.49
CA ARG A 46 -2.05 -3.51 0.99
C ARG A 46 -2.43 -4.28 -0.27
N ASP A 47 -1.63 -4.10 -1.32
CA ASP A 47 -1.73 -4.85 -2.56
C ASP A 47 -0.33 -5.05 -3.15
N PRO A 48 0.12 -6.31 -3.36
CA PRO A 48 -0.54 -7.55 -2.99
C PRO A 48 -0.57 -7.76 -1.46
N LEU A 49 -1.44 -8.63 -0.96
CA LEU A 49 -1.35 -9.10 0.42
C LEU A 49 -0.09 -9.93 0.58
N MET A 50 0.60 -9.75 1.70
CA MET A 50 1.82 -10.50 2.05
C MET A 50 1.66 -11.12 3.43
N ASP A 51 2.37 -12.22 3.66
CA ASP A 51 2.50 -12.89 4.96
C ASP A 51 3.99 -13.05 5.27
N LEU A 52 4.61 -11.92 5.64
CA LEU A 52 6.04 -11.82 5.89
C LEU A 52 6.37 -12.31 7.31
N THR A 53 7.45 -13.07 7.43
CA THR A 53 8.01 -13.46 8.71
C THR A 53 8.89 -12.35 9.31
N ASP A 54 9.21 -12.48 10.60
CA ASP A 54 10.18 -11.61 11.28
C ASP A 54 11.55 -11.64 10.55
N ALA A 55 11.94 -12.80 10.03
CA ALA A 55 13.20 -12.97 9.28
C ALA A 55 13.18 -12.23 7.95
N ASP A 56 12.08 -12.27 7.20
CA ASP A 56 11.93 -11.54 5.94
C ASP A 56 12.04 -10.03 6.15
N VAL A 57 11.36 -9.52 7.16
CA VAL A 57 11.37 -8.09 7.49
C VAL A 57 12.73 -7.66 8.03
N ALA A 58 13.40 -8.48 8.84
CA ALA A 58 14.74 -8.20 9.35
C ALA A 58 15.77 -8.14 8.22
N ALA A 59 15.73 -9.08 7.27
CA ALA A 59 16.61 -9.07 6.11
C ALA A 59 16.39 -7.81 5.22
N ALA A 60 15.13 -7.43 5.00
CA ALA A 60 14.80 -6.22 4.25
C ALA A 60 15.28 -4.94 4.98
N LEU A 61 15.17 -4.88 6.30
CA LEU A 61 15.66 -3.75 7.10
C LEU A 61 17.17 -3.61 7.00
N GLU A 62 17.92 -4.72 6.98
CA GLU A 62 19.38 -4.71 6.82
C GLU A 62 19.78 -4.11 5.48
N SER A 63 19.19 -4.60 4.38
CA SER A 63 19.42 -4.06 3.05
C SER A 63 19.04 -2.58 2.93
N LEU A 64 17.88 -2.18 3.47
CA LEU A 64 17.45 -0.78 3.49
C LEU A 64 18.35 0.12 4.33
N ARG A 65 18.97 -0.40 5.37
CA ARG A 65 19.94 0.30 6.21
C ARG A 65 21.25 0.52 5.43
N GLU A 66 21.74 -0.50 4.72
CA GLU A 66 22.90 -0.38 3.84
C GLU A 66 22.67 0.67 2.73
N ALA A 67 21.44 0.74 2.20
CA ALA A 67 21.02 1.76 1.24
C ALA A 67 20.76 3.14 1.88
N SER A 68 20.95 3.31 3.19
CA SER A 68 20.67 4.55 3.94
C SER A 68 19.21 5.03 3.85
N LEU A 69 18.27 4.14 3.58
CA LEU A 69 16.83 4.42 3.51
C LEU A 69 16.13 4.19 4.84
N VAL A 70 16.76 3.46 5.76
CA VAL A 70 16.28 3.19 7.11
C VAL A 70 17.41 3.46 8.10
N HIS A 71 17.04 4.01 9.25
CA HIS A 71 17.94 4.17 10.40
C HIS A 71 17.44 3.35 11.57
N GLU A 72 18.38 2.71 12.24
CA GLU A 72 18.15 1.99 13.49
C GLU A 72 18.45 2.92 14.68
N THR A 73 17.59 2.90 15.66
CA THR A 73 17.78 3.62 16.91
C THR A 73 17.75 2.64 18.08
N SER A 74 18.89 2.49 18.74
CA SER A 74 19.06 1.67 19.95
C SER A 74 19.09 2.59 21.17
N GLY A 75 17.93 2.90 21.71
CA GLY A 75 17.76 3.79 22.87
C GLY A 75 17.10 3.11 24.06
N GLY A 76 17.23 1.79 24.21
CA GLY A 76 16.56 1.02 25.27
C GLY A 76 16.70 -0.48 25.10
N ARG A 77 15.73 -1.23 25.66
CA ARG A 77 15.71 -2.71 25.58
C ARG A 77 15.34 -3.25 24.20
N THR A 78 14.85 -2.40 23.28
CA THR A 78 14.30 -2.83 22.00
C THR A 78 14.74 -1.88 20.90
N THR A 79 15.28 -2.46 19.81
CA THR A 79 15.63 -1.76 18.58
C THR A 79 14.39 -1.20 17.90
N ARG A 80 14.50 0.03 17.38
CA ARG A 80 13.44 0.72 16.65
C ARG A 80 13.98 1.24 15.34
N TYR A 81 13.08 1.36 14.35
CA TYR A 81 13.41 1.71 12.97
C TYR A 81 12.67 2.95 12.51
N THR A 82 13.40 3.82 11.79
CA THR A 82 12.86 5.03 11.14
C THR A 82 13.22 5.01 9.68
N HIS A 83 12.36 5.56 8.82
CA HIS A 83 12.71 5.75 7.40
C HIS A 83 13.45 7.06 7.15
N ASN A 84 14.26 7.07 6.10
CA ASN A 84 14.96 8.24 5.57
C ASN A 84 14.65 8.44 4.07
N PHE A 85 13.45 8.04 3.63
CA PHE A 85 13.10 7.94 2.22
C PHE A 85 13.29 9.24 1.44
N GLN A 86 12.74 10.34 1.95
CA GLN A 86 12.80 11.64 1.25
C GLN A 86 14.22 12.07 0.94
N ARG A 87 15.11 11.96 1.93
CA ARG A 87 16.51 12.35 1.79
C ARG A 87 17.29 11.31 0.97
N GLY A 88 17.05 10.02 1.20
CA GLY A 88 17.75 8.93 0.51
C GLY A 88 17.43 8.89 -0.99
N VAL A 89 16.19 9.17 -1.37
CA VAL A 89 15.75 9.20 -2.78
C VAL A 89 15.89 10.60 -3.41
N GLY A 90 15.96 11.63 -2.58
CA GLY A 90 16.04 13.03 -3.04
C GLY A 90 14.73 13.52 -3.65
N VAL A 91 13.60 13.29 -2.97
CA VAL A 91 12.28 13.73 -3.41
C VAL A 91 11.56 14.55 -2.33
N PRO A 92 10.70 15.50 -2.68
CA PRO A 92 9.92 16.27 -1.72
C PRO A 92 8.88 15.37 -1.01
N GLU A 93 8.29 15.90 0.05
CA GLU A 93 7.33 15.18 0.89
C GLU A 93 6.13 14.67 0.09
N GLN A 94 5.58 15.50 -0.77
CA GLN A 94 4.42 15.17 -1.61
C GLN A 94 4.69 13.96 -2.49
N SER A 95 5.81 13.98 -3.20
CA SER A 95 6.27 12.88 -4.05
C SER A 95 6.55 11.61 -3.24
N ALA A 96 7.15 11.73 -2.05
CA ALA A 96 7.37 10.59 -1.17
C ALA A 96 6.06 9.94 -0.72
N VAL A 97 5.03 10.71 -0.40
CA VAL A 97 3.69 10.20 -0.04
C VAL A 97 3.09 9.40 -1.19
N LEU A 98 3.13 9.93 -2.41
CA LEU A 98 2.59 9.24 -3.60
C LEU A 98 3.33 7.94 -3.87
N LEU A 99 4.66 7.94 -3.82
CA LEU A 99 5.47 6.72 -3.97
C LEU A 99 5.17 5.69 -2.87
N GLY A 100 5.04 6.12 -1.62
CA GLY A 100 4.67 5.24 -0.50
C GLY A 100 3.30 4.58 -0.70
N LEU A 101 2.31 5.31 -1.19
CA LEU A 101 0.99 4.77 -1.49
C LEU A 101 1.02 3.79 -2.66
N LEU A 102 1.78 4.08 -3.71
CA LEU A 102 1.97 3.15 -4.84
C LEU A 102 2.70 1.87 -4.42
N MET A 103 3.70 1.95 -3.54
CA MET A 103 4.38 0.77 -2.98
C MET A 103 3.46 -0.09 -2.11
N LEU A 104 2.53 0.51 -1.38
CA LEU A 104 1.62 -0.23 -0.50
C LEU A 104 0.42 -0.84 -1.22
N ARG A 105 -0.13 -0.14 -2.20
CA ARG A 105 -1.44 -0.42 -2.80
C ARG A 105 -1.38 -0.76 -4.29
N GLY A 106 -0.17 -0.82 -4.87
CA GLY A 106 -0.01 -1.04 -6.30
C GLY A 106 -0.47 0.15 -7.15
N PRO A 107 -0.73 -0.07 -8.44
CA PRO A 107 -1.10 0.99 -9.37
C PRO A 107 -2.44 1.65 -9.05
N GLN A 108 -2.49 2.99 -9.05
CA GLN A 108 -3.66 3.80 -8.71
C GLN A 108 -3.85 4.95 -9.71
N THR A 109 -5.10 5.42 -9.85
CA THR A 109 -5.39 6.69 -10.54
C THR A 109 -4.98 7.88 -9.65
N ALA A 110 -4.82 9.06 -10.23
CA ALA A 110 -4.52 10.27 -9.46
C ALA A 110 -5.64 10.62 -8.47
N ALA A 111 -6.89 10.35 -8.82
CA ALA A 111 -8.04 10.53 -7.93
C ALA A 111 -8.00 9.55 -6.73
N GLU A 112 -7.68 8.27 -6.96
CA GLU A 112 -7.50 7.28 -5.90
C GLU A 112 -6.32 7.66 -4.98
N LEU A 113 -5.20 8.11 -5.53
CA LEU A 113 -4.03 8.56 -4.75
C LEU A 113 -4.38 9.76 -3.88
N ARG A 114 -5.12 10.74 -4.40
CA ARG A 114 -5.58 11.90 -3.62
C ARG A 114 -6.43 11.46 -2.41
N LEU A 115 -7.39 10.57 -2.61
CA LEU A 115 -8.23 10.06 -1.53
C LEU A 115 -7.42 9.25 -0.50
N ASN A 116 -6.54 8.37 -0.96
CA ASN A 116 -5.74 7.50 -0.10
C ASN A 116 -4.65 8.26 0.67
N SER A 117 -4.26 9.45 0.20
CA SER A 117 -3.23 10.27 0.83
C SER A 117 -3.72 11.13 2.01
N GLU A 118 -5.01 11.32 2.20
CA GLU A 118 -5.55 12.30 3.16
C GLU A 118 -4.98 12.18 4.58
N ARG A 119 -4.65 10.98 5.02
CA ARG A 119 -4.04 10.74 6.35
C ARG A 119 -2.52 10.94 6.38
N TRP A 120 -1.87 11.02 5.22
CA TRP A 120 -0.43 11.23 5.10
C TRP A 120 -0.09 12.66 4.72
N TYR A 121 -0.78 13.17 3.71
CA TYR A 121 -0.65 14.52 3.18
C TYR A 121 -1.93 14.93 2.44
N LYS A 122 -2.41 16.13 2.68
CA LYS A 122 -3.62 16.64 2.04
C LYS A 122 -3.28 17.43 0.78
N PHE A 123 -3.45 16.83 -0.38
CA PHE A 123 -3.33 17.51 -1.67
C PHE A 123 -4.54 18.42 -1.92
N ALA A 124 -4.31 19.55 -2.57
CA ALA A 124 -5.35 20.53 -2.89
C ALA A 124 -6.41 19.91 -3.83
N ASP A 125 -5.97 19.32 -4.92
CA ASP A 125 -6.81 18.74 -5.96
C ASP A 125 -6.10 17.56 -6.67
N VAL A 126 -6.78 16.95 -7.64
CA VAL A 126 -6.24 15.84 -8.44
C VAL A 126 -5.11 16.32 -9.35
N SER A 127 -5.22 17.56 -9.89
CA SER A 127 -4.21 18.12 -10.79
C SER A 127 -2.87 18.30 -10.08
N SER A 128 -2.87 18.68 -8.80
CA SER A 128 -1.62 18.75 -8.02
C SER A 128 -0.98 17.37 -7.81
N VAL A 129 -1.77 16.32 -7.66
CA VAL A 129 -1.25 14.93 -7.61
C VAL A 129 -0.63 14.54 -8.95
N GLU A 130 -1.32 14.84 -10.07
CA GLU A 130 -0.80 14.56 -11.41
C GLU A 130 0.53 15.30 -11.67
N GLY A 131 0.63 16.58 -11.30
CA GLY A 131 1.86 17.34 -11.46
C GLY A 131 3.05 16.70 -10.74
N PHE A 132 2.90 16.26 -9.49
CA PHE A 132 3.98 15.55 -8.77
C PHE A 132 4.31 14.19 -9.38
N LEU A 133 3.32 13.47 -9.94
CA LEU A 133 3.57 12.18 -10.61
C LEU A 133 4.29 12.38 -11.94
N GLU A 134 3.98 13.43 -12.68
CA GLU A 134 4.67 13.81 -13.92
C GLU A 134 6.12 14.26 -13.63
N GLU A 135 6.35 15.06 -12.58
CA GLU A 135 7.71 15.40 -12.15
C GLU A 135 8.53 14.15 -11.79
N LEU A 136 7.93 13.14 -11.17
CA LEU A 136 8.59 11.87 -10.86
C LEU A 136 8.84 11.02 -12.11
N GLN A 137 7.97 11.09 -13.12
CA GLN A 137 8.14 10.40 -14.41
C GLN A 137 9.24 11.06 -15.25
N ASP A 138 9.32 12.40 -15.24
CA ASP A 138 10.26 13.18 -16.05
C ASP A 138 11.59 13.42 -15.33
N ARG A 139 11.80 12.74 -14.21
CA ARG A 139 13.03 12.87 -13.41
C ARG A 139 14.25 12.45 -14.20
N SER A 140 15.28 13.31 -14.21
CA SER A 140 16.50 13.12 -14.99
C SER A 140 17.38 11.97 -14.46
N GLU A 141 18.16 11.36 -15.35
CA GLU A 141 19.04 10.23 -15.04
C GLU A 141 20.11 10.57 -13.98
N ASP A 142 20.61 11.80 -13.96
CA ASP A 142 21.58 12.28 -12.95
C ASP A 142 20.99 12.30 -11.53
N LYS A 143 19.69 12.33 -11.40
CA LYS A 143 18.94 12.21 -10.12
C LYS A 143 18.51 10.77 -9.83
N GLY A 144 18.91 9.80 -10.63
CA GLY A 144 18.54 8.38 -10.49
C GLY A 144 17.38 7.93 -11.38
N GLY A 145 16.97 8.76 -12.35
CA GLY A 145 15.96 8.42 -13.36
C GLY A 145 14.51 8.48 -12.89
N PRO A 146 13.57 8.09 -13.75
CA PRO A 146 12.14 8.07 -13.46
C PRO A 146 11.77 7.18 -12.28
N LEU A 147 10.84 7.63 -11.45
CA LEU A 147 10.34 6.87 -10.28
C LEU A 147 8.88 6.44 -10.42
N THR A 148 8.17 7.00 -11.40
CA THR A 148 6.79 6.64 -11.74
C THR A 148 6.63 6.42 -13.23
N VAL A 149 5.58 5.73 -13.61
CA VAL A 149 5.16 5.55 -15.00
C VAL A 149 3.63 5.57 -15.09
N LYS A 150 3.11 6.22 -16.11
CA LYS A 150 1.69 6.22 -16.44
C LYS A 150 1.39 4.98 -17.27
N LEU A 151 0.56 4.08 -16.76
CA LEU A 151 0.22 2.83 -17.44
C LEU A 151 -0.74 3.07 -18.60
N PRO A 152 -0.73 2.21 -19.63
CA PRO A 152 -1.75 2.21 -20.66
C PRO A 152 -3.15 2.11 -20.06
N ARG A 153 -4.12 2.75 -20.70
CA ARG A 153 -5.51 2.69 -20.25
C ARG A 153 -6.06 1.26 -20.39
N ALA A 154 -6.53 0.69 -19.29
CA ALA A 154 -7.18 -0.60 -19.33
C ALA A 154 -8.51 -0.54 -20.12
N PRO A 155 -8.91 -1.60 -20.82
CA PRO A 155 -10.19 -1.65 -21.53
C PRO A 155 -11.35 -1.32 -20.57
N GLY A 156 -12.20 -0.35 -20.97
CA GLY A 156 -13.33 0.11 -20.16
C GLY A 156 -13.00 1.10 -19.03
N ALA A 157 -11.72 1.33 -18.73
CA ALA A 157 -11.34 2.33 -17.73
C ALA A 157 -11.47 3.76 -18.28
N ARG A 158 -11.89 4.69 -17.42
CA ARG A 158 -11.97 6.12 -17.77
C ARG A 158 -10.63 6.82 -17.61
N GLU A 159 -9.85 6.43 -16.61
CA GLU A 159 -8.58 7.06 -16.23
C GLU A 159 -7.41 6.07 -16.36
N GLN A 160 -6.22 6.60 -16.55
CA GLN A 160 -4.98 5.83 -16.51
C GLN A 160 -4.50 5.69 -15.06
N ARG A 161 -3.80 4.60 -14.77
CA ARG A 161 -3.18 4.35 -13.48
C ARG A 161 -1.70 4.70 -13.52
N TRP A 162 -1.17 5.10 -12.40
CA TRP A 162 0.24 5.33 -12.17
C TRP A 162 0.82 4.16 -11.38
N ALA A 163 2.03 3.77 -11.73
CA ALA A 163 2.81 2.78 -10.99
C ALA A 163 4.18 3.36 -10.61
N HIS A 164 4.78 2.87 -9.52
CA HIS A 164 6.16 3.22 -9.18
C HIS A 164 7.14 2.31 -9.93
N LEU A 165 8.38 2.79 -10.14
CA LEU A 165 9.47 2.07 -10.77
C LEU A 165 10.55 1.61 -9.79
N LEU A 166 10.34 1.80 -8.48
CA LEU A 166 11.30 1.45 -7.44
C LEU A 166 11.59 -0.06 -7.32
N CYS A 167 10.72 -0.91 -7.86
CA CYS A 167 10.97 -2.36 -7.95
C CYS A 167 11.35 -2.82 -9.37
N GLY A 168 11.77 -1.90 -10.21
CA GLY A 168 12.12 -2.15 -11.61
C GLY A 168 11.01 -1.76 -12.58
N PRO A 169 11.24 -1.99 -13.89
CA PRO A 169 10.29 -1.67 -14.92
C PRO A 169 8.99 -2.47 -14.75
N VAL A 170 7.88 -1.80 -14.96
CA VAL A 170 6.55 -2.46 -14.99
C VAL A 170 6.38 -3.08 -16.36
N ASP A 171 5.99 -4.35 -16.42
CA ASP A 171 5.63 -5.01 -17.67
C ASP A 171 4.33 -4.41 -18.22
N LEU A 172 4.48 -3.45 -19.15
CA LEU A 172 3.37 -2.74 -19.79
C LEU A 172 2.59 -3.65 -20.77
N ALA A 173 3.15 -4.78 -21.17
CA ALA A 173 2.52 -5.75 -22.08
C ALA A 173 1.62 -6.74 -21.33
N SER A 174 1.88 -6.97 -20.07
CA SER A 174 0.93 -7.67 -19.20
C SER A 174 -0.19 -6.68 -18.90
N PRO A 175 -1.46 -6.95 -19.30
CA PRO A 175 -2.56 -6.22 -18.69
C PRO A 175 -2.31 -6.37 -17.19
N ALA A 176 -2.20 -5.25 -16.47
CA ALA A 176 -2.05 -5.30 -15.03
C ALA A 176 -3.04 -6.34 -14.55
N THR A 177 -2.56 -7.56 -14.37
CA THR A 177 -3.32 -8.62 -13.74
C THR A 177 -3.45 -8.13 -12.31
N GLY A 178 -4.36 -7.18 -12.16
CA GLY A 178 -5.13 -7.05 -10.97
C GLY A 178 -5.74 -8.41 -10.71
N GLN A 179 -4.89 -9.35 -10.30
CA GLN A 179 -5.34 -10.63 -9.76
C GLN A 179 -6.13 -10.41 -8.47
N GLN A 180 -6.47 -9.14 -8.20
CA GLN A 180 -7.40 -8.72 -7.16
C GLN A 180 -8.41 -7.65 -7.65
N ALA A 181 -8.41 -7.26 -8.93
CA ALA A 181 -9.63 -6.72 -9.55
C ALA A 181 -10.73 -7.79 -9.70
N ALA A 182 -10.41 -9.06 -9.48
CA ALA A 182 -11.38 -10.17 -9.36
C ALA A 182 -12.04 -10.25 -7.97
N ALA A 183 -11.68 -9.38 -7.03
CA ALA A 183 -12.42 -9.23 -5.76
C ALA A 183 -13.25 -7.94 -5.70
N HIS A 184 -13.22 -7.14 -6.78
CA HIS A 184 -14.17 -6.08 -7.04
C HIS A 184 -14.98 -6.51 -8.26
N GLY A 185 -15.72 -7.60 -8.13
CA GLY A 185 -16.91 -7.83 -8.90
C GLY A 185 -17.71 -6.53 -8.96
N THR A 186 -18.47 -6.32 -10.02
CA THR A 186 -19.34 -5.13 -10.14
C THR A 186 -20.01 -4.89 -8.81
N THR A 187 -20.42 -3.69 -8.50
CA THR A 187 -21.18 -3.42 -7.27
C THR A 187 -22.34 -4.43 -7.11
N ALA A 188 -22.86 -4.93 -8.22
CA ALA A 188 -23.84 -6.00 -8.30
C ALA A 188 -23.30 -7.35 -7.78
N ASP A 189 -22.14 -7.81 -8.24
CA ASP A 189 -21.54 -9.09 -7.80
C ASP A 189 -21.15 -9.04 -6.32
N ARG A 190 -20.75 -7.88 -5.83
CA ARG A 190 -20.46 -7.67 -4.40
C ARG A 190 -21.74 -7.67 -3.56
N LEU A 191 -22.80 -7.10 -4.08
CA LEU A 191 -24.14 -7.09 -3.45
C LEU A 191 -24.69 -8.51 -3.37
N GLU A 192 -24.65 -9.26 -4.48
CA GLU A 192 -25.08 -10.65 -4.56
C GLU A 192 -24.29 -11.56 -3.60
N ARG A 193 -22.98 -11.34 -3.48
CA ARG A 193 -22.13 -12.07 -2.53
C ARG A 193 -22.46 -11.74 -1.08
N LEU A 194 -22.71 -10.47 -0.76
CA LEU A 194 -23.12 -10.03 0.57
C LEU A 194 -24.52 -10.53 0.91
N GLU A 195 -25.44 -10.54 -0.06
CA GLU A 195 -26.80 -11.10 0.11
C GLU A 195 -26.74 -12.60 0.41
N THR A 196 -25.86 -13.34 -0.28
CA THR A 196 -25.64 -14.78 -0.05
C THR A 196 -25.07 -15.01 1.36
N GLU A 197 -24.05 -14.26 1.76
CA GLU A 197 -23.42 -14.36 3.10
C GLU A 197 -24.42 -14.02 4.22
N VAL A 198 -25.25 -13.00 4.01
CA VAL A 198 -26.32 -12.63 4.96
C VAL A 198 -27.39 -13.74 5.04
N ALA A 199 -27.73 -14.37 3.92
CA ALA A 199 -28.68 -15.49 3.90
C ALA A 199 -28.14 -16.70 4.65
N GLU A 200 -26.87 -17.06 4.47
CA GLU A 200 -26.20 -18.14 5.19
C GLU A 200 -26.12 -17.86 6.70
N LEU A 201 -25.75 -16.65 7.09
CA LEU A 201 -25.70 -16.25 8.51
C LEU A 201 -27.08 -16.31 9.16
N ARG A 202 -28.15 -15.90 8.46
CA ARG A 202 -29.54 -16.02 8.94
C ARG A 202 -29.96 -17.48 9.13
N ALA A 203 -29.62 -18.35 8.18
CA ALA A 203 -29.95 -19.77 8.28
C ALA A 203 -29.22 -20.43 9.47
N ILE A 204 -27.96 -20.07 9.73
CA ILE A 204 -27.21 -20.54 10.90
C ILE A 204 -27.86 -20.04 12.21
N LEU A 205 -28.25 -18.77 12.24
CA LEU A 205 -28.95 -18.19 13.40
C LEU A 205 -30.29 -18.85 13.66
N GLU A 206 -31.08 -19.11 12.63
CA GLU A 206 -32.38 -19.84 12.76
C GLU A 206 -32.16 -21.25 13.32
N LYS A 207 -31.18 -21.98 12.82
CA LYS A 207 -30.81 -23.30 13.31
C LYS A 207 -30.39 -23.25 14.79
N LEU A 208 -29.61 -22.29 15.18
CA LEU A 208 -29.16 -22.08 16.56
C LEU A 208 -30.35 -21.73 17.48
N HIS A 209 -31.27 -20.89 17.02
CA HIS A 209 -32.52 -20.59 17.76
C HIS A 209 -33.38 -21.82 17.97
N GLN A 210 -33.53 -22.68 16.95
CA GLN A 210 -34.26 -23.94 17.06
C GLN A 210 -33.59 -24.90 18.05
N GLU A 211 -32.27 -25.03 18.01
CA GLU A 211 -31.49 -25.89 18.93
C GLU A 211 -31.58 -25.40 20.39
N LEU A 212 -31.65 -24.07 20.59
CA LEU A 212 -31.74 -23.44 21.91
C LEU A 212 -33.18 -23.26 22.41
N GLY A 213 -34.21 -23.64 21.62
CA GLY A 213 -35.62 -23.49 21.97
C GLY A 213 -36.08 -22.03 22.09
N LEU A 214 -35.43 -21.11 21.39
CA LEU A 214 -35.76 -19.68 21.38
C LEU A 214 -36.73 -19.34 20.25
N SER A 215 -37.55 -18.30 20.44
CA SER A 215 -38.51 -17.84 19.41
C SER A 215 -37.81 -17.36 18.14
N PRO A 216 -38.43 -17.54 16.95
CA PRO A 216 -37.82 -17.13 15.67
C PRO A 216 -37.43 -15.64 15.65
N PHE A 217 -36.29 -15.32 15.03
CA PHE A 217 -35.81 -13.96 14.88
C PHE A 217 -36.70 -13.20 13.89
N GLY A 218 -37.41 -12.14 14.32
CA GLY A 218 -38.02 -11.17 13.40
C GLY A 218 -39.55 -11.11 13.34
N GLN A 219 -40.29 -11.66 14.28
CA GLN A 219 -41.72 -11.32 14.45
C GLN A 219 -41.88 -10.23 15.53
N LYS A 220 -42.01 -8.99 15.09
CA LYS A 220 -42.66 -7.89 15.79
C LYS A 220 -43.78 -7.36 14.92
#